data_effa5f44644d69bd3f0a506be54a376d
#
_entry.id   effa5f44644d69bd3f0a506be54a376d
#
_cell.length_a   1.000
_cell.length_b   1.000
_cell.length_c   1.000
_cell.angle_alpha   90.00
_cell.angle_beta   90.00
_cell.angle_gamma   90.00
#
_symmetry.space_group_name_H-M   'P 1'
#
loop_
_entity.id
_entity.type
_entity.pdbx_description
1 polymer ?
#
loop_
_entity_poly.entity_id
_entity_poly.type
_entity_poly.pdbx_seq_one_letter_code
_entity_poly.pdbx_strand_id
1 'polypeptide(L)'
;MKAYRHGEMILISVPENLENQWQDLFKQAGKTMDDPRVIAEGEIAGHKHEFEGGQVDAVELNGNASARSSATSVYVTRRNFLGSLGIGAIAGPVILLKVAKASTLKHPEHNALRIPQGRYAVYAQREYDETMTRRVVD
;
A
#
# COMPACT_ATOMS: atom_id res chain seq x y z
N MET A 1 -15.00 0.29 4.27
CA MET A 1 -13.54 0.39 4.10
C MET A 1 -12.87 -0.14 5.36
N LYS A 2 -11.94 -1.05 5.21
CA LYS A 2 -11.24 -1.66 6.33
C LYS A 2 -9.77 -1.28 6.32
N ALA A 3 -9.19 -1.15 7.50
CA ALA A 3 -7.77 -0.89 7.69
C ALA A 3 -7.14 -2.04 8.47
N TYR A 4 -5.97 -2.46 8.02
CA TYR A 4 -5.18 -3.49 8.69
C TYR A 4 -3.84 -2.87 9.07
N ARG A 5 -3.35 -3.22 10.24
CA ARG A 5 -2.04 -2.76 10.70
C ARG A 5 -1.13 -3.93 10.97
N HIS A 6 0.09 -3.85 10.43
CA HIS A 6 1.12 -4.86 10.65
C HIS A 6 2.44 -4.15 10.88
N GLY A 7 2.79 -3.97 12.16
CA GLY A 7 3.90 -3.11 12.53
C GLY A 7 3.62 -1.65 12.14
N GLU A 8 4.58 -1.02 11.50
CA GLU A 8 4.41 0.33 10.96
C GLU A 8 3.61 0.37 9.67
N MET A 9 3.31 -0.79 9.08
CA MET A 9 2.59 -0.85 7.80
C MET A 9 1.08 -0.77 8.00
N ILE A 10 0.46 0.08 7.23
CA ILE A 10 -1.00 0.22 7.18
C ILE A 10 -1.48 -0.22 5.80
N LEU A 11 -2.48 -1.09 5.78
CA LEU A 11 -3.13 -1.55 4.57
C LEU A 11 -4.59 -1.08 4.60
N ILE A 12 -4.97 -0.24 3.65
CA ILE A 12 -6.35 0.25 3.55
C ILE A 12 -7.03 -0.45 2.40
N SER A 13 -8.14 -1.13 2.67
CA SER A 13 -8.93 -1.75 1.61
C SER A 13 -9.59 -0.66 0.76
N VAL A 14 -9.55 -0.83 -0.55
CA VAL A 14 -10.11 0.14 -1.49
C VAL A 14 -11.60 -0.13 -1.64
N PRO A 15 -12.47 0.86 -1.37
CA PRO A 15 -13.90 0.69 -1.54
C PRO A 15 -14.28 0.59 -3.01
N GLU A 16 -15.42 0.00 -3.29
CA GLU A 16 -15.87 -0.29 -4.64
C GLU A 16 -15.91 0.96 -5.54
N ASN A 17 -16.32 2.10 -5.00
CA ASN A 17 -16.41 3.34 -5.78
C ASN A 17 -15.06 3.92 -6.18
N LEU A 18 -13.95 3.42 -5.64
CA LEU A 18 -12.60 3.85 -5.99
C LEU A 18 -11.80 2.79 -6.75
N GLU A 19 -12.39 1.64 -7.05
CA GLU A 19 -11.70 0.56 -7.74
C GLU A 19 -11.18 0.97 -9.13
N ASN A 20 -11.94 1.76 -9.87
CA ASN A 20 -11.49 2.22 -11.19
C ASN A 20 -10.25 3.10 -11.08
N GLN A 21 -10.22 4.02 -10.10
CA GLN A 21 -9.05 4.86 -9.87
C GLN A 21 -7.82 4.02 -9.49
N TRP A 22 -8.02 3.07 -8.58
CA TRP A 22 -6.96 2.14 -8.18
C TRP A 22 -6.41 1.39 -9.38
N GLN A 23 -7.30 0.86 -10.21
CA GLN A 23 -6.94 0.08 -11.40
C GLN A 23 -6.16 0.91 -12.41
N ASP A 24 -6.61 2.14 -12.67
CA ASP A 24 -5.94 3.04 -13.61
C ASP A 24 -4.53 3.39 -13.13
N LEU A 25 -4.37 3.70 -11.85
CA LEU A 25 -3.06 3.97 -11.26
C LEU A 25 -2.17 2.73 -11.29
N PHE A 26 -2.72 1.57 -10.95
CA PHE A 26 -1.97 0.31 -10.95
C PHE A 26 -1.39 0.00 -12.33
N LYS A 27 -2.21 0.11 -13.36
CA LYS A 27 -1.80 -0.22 -14.73
C LYS A 27 -0.88 0.81 -15.36
N GLN A 28 -1.15 2.09 -15.14
CA GLN A 28 -0.49 3.17 -15.90
C GLN A 28 0.69 3.77 -15.16
N ALA A 29 0.62 3.86 -13.85
CA ALA A 29 1.61 4.59 -13.05
C ALA A 29 2.36 3.69 -12.06
N GLY A 30 1.97 2.45 -11.93
CA GLY A 30 2.61 1.51 -11.03
C GLY A 30 4.00 1.11 -11.52
N LYS A 31 4.98 1.24 -10.62
CA LYS A 31 6.34 0.77 -10.87
C LYS A 31 6.47 -0.66 -10.35
N THR A 32 6.97 -1.54 -11.20
CA THR A 32 7.19 -2.95 -10.85
C THR A 32 8.13 -3.07 -9.66
N MET A 33 7.76 -3.90 -8.70
CA MET A 33 8.58 -4.23 -7.54
C MET A 33 9.39 -5.49 -7.82
N ASP A 34 10.58 -5.58 -7.22
CA ASP A 34 11.46 -6.75 -7.39
C ASP A 34 10.76 -8.04 -6.93
N ASP A 35 10.12 -7.99 -5.76
CA ASP A 35 9.30 -9.09 -5.27
C ASP A 35 8.00 -8.52 -4.72
N PRO A 36 6.86 -8.69 -5.41
CA PRO A 36 5.59 -8.13 -4.97
C PRO A 36 5.06 -8.74 -3.67
N ARG A 37 5.63 -9.85 -3.20
CA ARG A 37 5.25 -10.41 -1.91
C ARG A 37 5.94 -9.72 -0.74
N VAL A 38 7.04 -9.00 -1.00
CA VAL A 38 7.77 -8.25 0.02
C VAL A 38 7.35 -6.78 -0.06
N ILE A 39 6.41 -6.38 0.78
CA ILE A 39 5.83 -5.04 0.70
C ILE A 39 6.61 -3.99 1.49
N ALA A 40 7.49 -4.41 2.39
CA ALA A 40 8.42 -3.50 3.06
C ALA A 40 9.57 -4.27 3.67
N GLU A 41 10.73 -3.66 3.67
CA GLU A 41 11.89 -4.13 4.43
C GLU A 41 12.14 -3.19 5.59
N GLY A 42 12.45 -3.77 6.75
CA GLY A 42 12.84 -3.01 7.91
C GLY A 42 14.27 -2.48 7.78
N GLU A 43 14.66 -1.61 8.71
CA GLU A 43 16.03 -1.11 8.79
C GLU A 43 17.03 -2.20 9.16
N ILE A 44 16.56 -3.25 9.84
CA ILE A 44 17.37 -4.42 10.21
C ILE A 44 17.28 -5.43 9.07
N ALA A 45 18.41 -5.89 8.58
CA ALA A 45 18.47 -6.86 7.49
C ALA A 45 17.68 -8.14 7.83
N GLY A 46 16.90 -8.61 6.88
CA GLY A 46 16.07 -9.81 7.05
C GLY A 46 14.72 -9.58 7.72
N HIS A 47 14.45 -8.38 8.22
CA HIS A 47 13.16 -8.03 8.81
C HIS A 47 12.24 -7.48 7.73
N LYS A 48 11.44 -8.35 7.14
CA LYS A 48 10.57 -8.01 6.01
C LYS A 48 9.11 -8.25 6.35
N HIS A 49 8.24 -7.36 5.85
CA HIS A 49 6.82 -7.64 5.76
C HIS A 49 6.58 -8.41 4.47
N GLU A 50 6.34 -9.69 4.57
CA GLU A 50 6.31 -10.59 3.42
C GLU A 50 5.04 -11.45 3.44
N PHE A 51 4.40 -11.58 2.27
CA PHE A 51 3.27 -12.48 2.13
C PHE A 51 3.72 -13.92 1.95
N GLU A 52 3.04 -14.82 2.64
CA GLU A 52 3.20 -16.26 2.51
C GLU A 52 1.89 -16.88 2.06
N GLY A 53 1.97 -17.71 1.04
CA GLY A 53 0.79 -18.33 0.44
C GLY A 53 -0.05 -17.35 -0.37
N GLY A 54 -1.13 -17.85 -0.95
CA GLY A 54 -2.04 -17.03 -1.74
C GLY A 54 -1.44 -16.53 -3.03
N GLN A 55 -2.07 -15.49 -3.59
CA GLN A 55 -1.63 -14.84 -4.81
C GLN A 55 -1.70 -13.34 -4.61
N VAL A 56 -0.56 -12.69 -4.67
CA VAL A 56 -0.47 -11.24 -4.51
C VAL A 56 0.30 -10.63 -5.66
N ASP A 57 -0.08 -9.40 -6.01
CA ASP A 57 0.64 -8.57 -6.95
C ASP A 57 0.69 -7.16 -6.39
N ALA A 58 1.77 -6.44 -6.66
CA ALA A 58 1.96 -5.13 -6.09
C ALA A 58 2.81 -4.25 -6.98
N VAL A 59 2.50 -2.96 -6.97
CA VAL A 59 3.28 -1.94 -7.66
C VAL A 59 3.50 -0.78 -6.72
N GLU A 60 4.58 -0.05 -6.93
CA GLU A 60 4.90 1.14 -6.17
C GLU A 60 4.46 2.39 -6.93
N LEU A 61 3.84 3.34 -6.24
CA LEU A 61 3.50 4.65 -6.80
C LEU A 61 4.52 5.69 -6.37
N ASN A 62 5.09 6.39 -7.34
CA ASN A 62 5.90 7.57 -7.09
C ASN A 62 5.05 8.72 -6.55
N GLY A 63 5.70 9.71 -5.92
CA GLY A 63 5.00 10.83 -5.32
C GLY A 63 4.15 11.65 -6.29
N ASN A 64 4.52 11.70 -7.56
CA ASN A 64 3.81 12.42 -8.62
C ASN A 64 3.09 11.50 -9.59
N ALA A 65 2.81 10.25 -9.20
CA ALA A 65 2.14 9.29 -10.05
C ALA A 65 0.75 9.81 -10.46
N SER A 66 0.43 9.61 -11.73
CA SER A 66 -0.89 9.96 -12.27
C SER A 66 -1.27 8.99 -13.37
N ALA A 67 -2.56 8.84 -13.59
CA ALA A 67 -3.11 7.98 -14.61
C ALA A 67 -4.28 8.68 -15.29
N ARG A 68 -4.51 8.35 -16.54
CA ARG A 68 -5.70 8.81 -17.25
C ARG A 68 -6.88 7.96 -16.81
N SER A 69 -7.94 8.62 -16.37
CA SER A 69 -9.14 7.90 -15.93
C SER A 69 -9.78 7.14 -17.09
N SER A 70 -10.09 5.87 -16.86
CA SER A 70 -10.85 5.06 -17.82
C SER A 70 -12.34 5.41 -17.81
N ALA A 71 -12.82 6.05 -16.74
CA ALA A 71 -14.23 6.40 -16.56
C ALA A 71 -14.55 7.84 -17.00
N THR A 72 -13.57 8.73 -16.98
CA THR A 72 -13.73 10.16 -17.32
C THR A 72 -12.54 10.60 -18.17
N SER A 73 -12.54 11.84 -18.62
CA SER A 73 -11.43 12.39 -19.39
C SER A 73 -10.37 13.08 -18.51
N VAL A 74 -10.52 13.04 -17.19
CA VAL A 74 -9.58 13.68 -16.27
C VAL A 74 -8.53 12.68 -15.77
N TYR A 75 -7.43 13.22 -15.26
CA TYR A 75 -6.38 12.39 -14.66
C TYR A 75 -6.69 12.08 -13.20
N VAL A 76 -6.26 10.88 -12.78
CA VAL A 76 -6.27 10.44 -11.38
C VAL A 76 -4.84 10.56 -10.88
N THR A 77 -4.62 11.33 -9.82
CA THR A 77 -3.30 11.45 -9.20
C THR A 77 -3.23 10.61 -7.93
N ARG A 78 -2.01 10.20 -7.57
CA ARG A 78 -1.77 9.54 -6.29
C ARG A 78 -2.35 10.35 -5.13
N ARG A 79 -2.11 11.67 -5.13
CA ARG A 79 -2.58 12.57 -4.09
C ARG A 79 -4.11 12.56 -3.95
N ASN A 80 -4.81 12.68 -5.07
CA ASN A 80 -6.27 12.70 -5.06
C ASN A 80 -6.85 11.36 -4.66
N PHE A 81 -6.25 10.27 -5.14
CA PHE A 81 -6.66 8.92 -4.77
C PHE A 81 -6.52 8.68 -3.25
N LEU A 82 -5.37 9.04 -2.68
CA LEU A 82 -5.13 8.90 -1.25
C LEU A 82 -6.08 9.78 -0.44
N GLY A 83 -6.34 11.00 -0.91
CA GLY A 83 -7.32 11.89 -0.29
C GLY A 83 -8.72 11.28 -0.26
N SER A 84 -9.11 10.62 -1.34
CA SER A 84 -10.41 9.94 -1.43
C SER A 84 -10.51 8.75 -0.48
N LEU A 85 -9.39 8.15 -0.12
CA LEU A 85 -9.32 7.09 0.90
C LEU A 85 -9.29 7.64 2.33
N GLY A 86 -9.28 8.95 2.50
CA GLY A 86 -9.15 9.56 3.82
C GLY A 86 -7.73 9.58 4.35
N ILE A 87 -6.75 9.31 3.51
CA ILE A 87 -5.35 9.34 3.86
C ILE A 87 -4.79 10.71 3.50
N GLY A 88 -4.07 11.34 4.39
CA GLY A 88 -3.41 12.60 4.09
C GLY A 88 -2.22 12.44 3.16
N ALA A 89 -1.44 13.48 2.99
CA ALA A 89 -0.23 13.43 2.19
C ALA A 89 0.77 12.43 2.80
N ILE A 90 1.27 11.54 1.98
CA ILE A 90 2.26 10.54 2.37
C ILE A 90 3.57 10.88 1.67
N ALA A 91 4.61 11.13 2.45
CA ALA A 91 5.93 11.46 1.92
C ALA A 91 6.68 10.23 1.42
N GLY A 92 6.43 9.07 2.00
CA GLY A 92 7.10 7.83 1.65
C GLY A 92 6.45 7.07 0.51
N PRO A 93 6.94 5.87 0.22
CA PRO A 93 6.36 5.01 -0.81
C PRO A 93 4.91 4.64 -0.48
N VAL A 94 4.10 4.56 -1.53
CA VAL A 94 2.77 3.99 -1.47
C VAL A 94 2.72 2.80 -2.42
N ILE A 95 2.23 1.69 -1.94
CA ILE A 95 2.12 0.46 -2.71
C ILE A 95 0.66 0.20 -2.99
N LEU A 96 0.33 -0.10 -4.24
CA LEU A 96 -0.97 -0.65 -4.60
C LEU A 96 -0.84 -2.16 -4.62
N LEU A 97 -1.61 -2.82 -3.77
CA LEU A 97 -1.54 -4.26 -3.54
C LEU A 97 -2.83 -4.93 -4.00
N LYS A 98 -2.68 -5.97 -4.80
CA LYS A 98 -3.80 -6.82 -5.20
C LYS A 98 -3.61 -8.20 -4.56
N VAL A 99 -4.56 -8.59 -3.73
CA VAL A 99 -4.60 -9.91 -3.12
C VAL A 99 -5.67 -10.71 -3.85
N ALA A 100 -5.25 -11.55 -4.80
CA ALA A 100 -6.17 -12.34 -5.61
C ALA A 100 -6.74 -13.53 -4.84
N LYS A 101 -5.99 -14.00 -3.84
CA LYS A 101 -6.43 -15.05 -2.92
C LYS A 101 -5.89 -14.72 -1.54
N ALA A 102 -6.74 -14.85 -0.51
CA ALA A 102 -6.35 -14.53 0.87
C ALA A 102 -4.98 -15.07 1.22
N SER A 103 -4.14 -14.22 1.81
CA SER A 103 -2.74 -14.49 2.07
C SER A 103 -2.36 -14.05 3.47
N THR A 104 -1.29 -14.61 4.00
CA THR A 104 -0.80 -14.27 5.33
C THR A 104 0.41 -13.36 5.22
N LEU A 105 0.35 -12.22 5.89
CA LEU A 105 1.45 -11.26 5.98
C LEU A 105 2.28 -11.60 7.22
N LYS A 106 3.58 -11.79 7.02
CA LYS A 106 4.51 -12.20 8.07
C LYS A 106 5.62 -11.19 8.28
N HIS A 107 6.11 -11.15 9.51
CA HIS A 107 7.27 -10.36 9.91
C HIS A 107 7.90 -11.05 11.13
N PRO A 108 9.24 -11.06 11.27
CA PRO A 108 9.89 -11.75 12.40
C PRO A 108 9.47 -11.27 13.79
N GLU A 109 9.10 -10.00 13.92
CA GLU A 109 8.76 -9.37 15.22
C GLU A 109 7.28 -9.13 15.43
N HIS A 110 6.45 -9.34 14.40
CA HIS A 110 5.01 -9.07 14.50
C HIS A 110 4.21 -10.34 14.27
N ASN A 111 3.04 -10.42 14.90
CA ASN A 111 2.15 -11.53 14.68
C ASN A 111 1.71 -11.59 13.20
N ALA A 112 1.59 -12.81 12.70
CA ALA A 112 1.09 -13.02 11.34
C ALA A 112 -0.33 -12.47 11.22
N LEU A 113 -0.62 -11.86 10.08
CA LEU A 113 -1.92 -11.23 9.81
C LEU A 113 -2.48 -11.75 8.50
N ARG A 114 -3.68 -12.29 8.54
CA ARG A 114 -4.34 -12.75 7.33
C ARG A 114 -5.03 -11.60 6.63
N ILE A 115 -4.69 -11.44 5.35
CA ILE A 115 -5.25 -10.38 4.52
C ILE A 115 -6.22 -10.99 3.52
N PRO A 116 -7.50 -10.59 3.56
CA PRO A 116 -8.50 -11.09 2.63
C PRO A 116 -8.23 -10.71 1.19
N GLN A 117 -8.84 -11.44 0.27
CA GLN A 117 -8.88 -11.05 -1.14
C GLN A 117 -9.37 -9.61 -1.27
N GLY A 118 -8.72 -8.84 -2.12
CA GLY A 118 -9.12 -7.45 -2.37
C GLY A 118 -8.00 -6.60 -2.93
N ARG A 119 -8.27 -5.32 -3.04
CA ARG A 119 -7.34 -4.29 -3.48
C ARG A 119 -7.06 -3.35 -2.33
N TYR A 120 -5.79 -2.98 -2.18
CA TYR A 120 -5.33 -2.21 -1.02
C TYR A 120 -4.39 -1.10 -1.44
N ALA A 121 -4.35 -0.05 -0.62
CA ALA A 121 -3.27 0.92 -0.61
C ALA A 121 -2.46 0.69 0.66
N VAL A 122 -1.14 0.61 0.52
CA VAL A 122 -0.24 0.25 1.61
C VAL A 122 0.80 1.35 1.79
N TYR A 123 1.01 1.76 3.01
CA TYR A 123 2.01 2.77 3.35
C TYR A 123 2.54 2.57 4.77
N ALA A 124 3.68 3.16 5.07
CA ALA A 124 4.24 3.13 6.42
C ALA A 124 3.73 4.32 7.21
N GLN A 125 3.19 4.06 8.39
CA GLN A 125 2.81 5.10 9.33
C GLN A 125 4.06 5.63 10.01
N ARG A 126 4.17 6.95 10.13
CA ARG A 126 5.30 7.61 10.78
C ARG A 126 4.83 8.53 11.88
N GLU A 127 5.64 8.65 12.92
CA GLU A 127 5.45 9.66 13.95
C GLU A 127 6.25 10.91 13.61
N TYR A 128 5.68 12.05 13.97
CA TYR A 128 6.42 13.31 13.99
C TYR A 128 6.70 13.69 15.43
N ASP A 129 7.95 14.00 15.73
CA ASP A 129 8.29 14.75 16.91
C ASP A 129 8.81 16.13 16.48
N GLU A 130 9.31 16.93 17.42
CA GLU A 130 9.74 18.29 17.12
C GLU A 130 10.94 18.37 16.16
N THR A 131 11.67 17.28 15.99
CA THR A 131 12.93 17.29 15.26
C THR A 131 12.98 16.35 14.08
N MET A 132 12.21 15.28 14.05
CA MET A 132 12.32 14.30 12.99
C MET A 132 11.03 13.48 12.81
N THR A 133 10.93 12.86 11.65
CA THR A 133 9.93 11.83 11.37
C THR A 133 10.53 10.47 11.67
N ARG A 134 9.81 9.64 12.40
CA ARG A 134 10.21 8.26 12.64
C ARG A 134 9.03 7.31 12.47
N ARG A 135 9.33 6.05 12.25
CA ARG A 135 8.29 5.03 12.11
C ARG A 135 7.65 4.73 13.46
N VAL A 136 6.35 4.48 13.43
CA VAL A 136 5.63 3.99 14.60
C VAL A 136 6.12 2.57 14.90
N VAL A 137 6.45 2.31 16.15
CA VAL A 137 6.88 0.97 16.61
C VAL A 137 5.74 0.33 17.37
N ASP A 138 5.40 -0.87 17.02
CA ASP A 138 4.39 -1.66 17.71
C ASP A 138 4.95 -2.37 18.93
#